data_f618d22c5e1b6f3fd3fe1ebd73ce4228
#
_entry.id   f618d22c5e1b6f3fd3fe1ebd73ce4228
#
_cell.length_a   1.000
_cell.length_b   1.000
_cell.length_c   1.000
_cell.angle_alpha   90.00
_cell.angle_beta   90.00
_cell.angle_gamma   90.00
#
_symmetry.space_group_name_H-M   'P 1'
#
loop_
_entity.id
_entity.type
_entity.pdbx_description
1 polymer ?
#
loop_
_entity_poly.entity_id
_entity_poly.type
_entity_poly.pdbx_seq_one_letter_code
_entity_poly.pdbx_strand_id
1 'polypeptide(L)'
;IHHRLVGSEMCIRDSHIMADGGCVYPGDIAKALGGGAHAVMIGGMLAGHEDSEMQSVDGKREFYGMSSDRAREIHGKRKDGYRGNEGRHVALPDRGPVNDTVEDILGGIRSAATYIGARRLKDMPKCATFVRVENNINKIYERYTK
;
A
#
# COMPACT_ATOMS: atom_id res chain seq x y z
N ILE A 1 -6.53 18.02 3.41
CA ILE A 1 -6.80 16.66 3.94
C ILE A 1 -8.10 16.65 4.74
N HIS A 2 -8.44 17.69 5.50
CA HIS A 2 -9.67 17.76 6.30
C HIS A 2 -10.96 17.68 5.47
N HIS A 3 -11.00 18.20 4.26
CA HIS A 3 -12.22 18.22 3.44
C HIS A 3 -12.61 16.89 2.80
N ARG A 4 -11.71 15.91 2.71
CA ARG A 4 -12.04 14.58 2.19
C ARG A 4 -12.55 13.60 3.25
N LEU A 5 -12.29 13.86 4.52
CA LEU A 5 -12.71 13.03 5.64
C LEU A 5 -14.09 13.43 6.19
N VAL A 6 -14.56 14.64 5.93
CA VAL A 6 -15.86 15.13 6.44
C VAL A 6 -17.05 14.30 5.96
N GLY A 7 -16.99 13.74 4.74
CA GLY A 7 -18.01 12.81 4.25
C GLY A 7 -17.95 11.43 4.89
N SER A 8 -16.78 11.00 5.37
CA SER A 8 -16.58 9.71 6.00
C SER A 8 -16.91 9.71 7.49
N GLU A 9 -16.90 10.85 8.16
CA GLU A 9 -17.26 10.91 9.59
C GLU A 9 -18.69 10.53 9.88
N MET A 10 -19.62 10.84 8.98
CA MET A 10 -21.02 10.40 9.12
C MET A 10 -21.21 8.89 8.89
N CYS A 11 -20.30 8.26 8.13
CA CYS A 11 -20.31 6.82 7.86
C CYS A 11 -19.46 5.99 8.84
N ILE A 12 -18.58 6.61 9.61
CA ILE A 12 -17.60 5.95 10.50
C ILE A 12 -18.26 5.11 11.59
N ARG A 13 -19.48 5.40 11.99
CA ARG A 13 -20.12 4.64 13.07
C ARG A 13 -20.51 3.23 12.66
N ASP A 14 -20.85 3.02 11.40
CA ASP A 14 -21.44 1.77 10.93
C ASP A 14 -20.73 1.18 9.69
N SER A 15 -19.72 1.86 9.14
CA SER A 15 -19.00 1.43 7.92
C SER A 15 -17.53 1.23 8.17
N HIS A 16 -16.96 0.21 7.51
CA HIS A 16 -15.51 -0.01 7.51
C HIS A 16 -14.85 0.85 6.42
N ILE A 17 -13.73 1.48 6.76
CA ILE A 17 -12.95 2.30 5.85
C ILE A 17 -11.73 1.50 5.38
N MET A 18 -11.54 1.45 4.09
CA MET A 18 -10.34 0.90 3.46
C MET A 18 -9.50 2.05 2.87
N ALA A 19 -8.24 2.13 3.28
CA ALA A 19 -7.28 3.03 2.65
C ALA A 19 -6.75 2.37 1.38
N ASP A 20 -6.97 3.02 0.23
CA ASP A 20 -6.55 2.49 -1.07
C ASP A 20 -5.46 3.36 -1.70
N GLY A 21 -4.40 2.70 -2.12
CA GLY A 21 -3.32 3.23 -2.93
C GLY A 21 -2.16 3.86 -2.17
N GLY A 22 -1.01 3.84 -2.82
CA GLY A 22 0.19 4.59 -2.42
C GLY A 22 1.06 3.96 -1.34
N CYS A 23 0.74 2.80 -0.79
CA CYS A 23 1.60 2.13 0.19
C CYS A 23 2.81 1.49 -0.51
N VAL A 24 4.00 1.91 -0.08
CA VAL A 24 5.30 1.43 -0.58
C VAL A 24 6.10 0.75 0.53
N TYR A 25 5.95 1.21 1.75
CA TYR A 25 6.66 0.71 2.93
C TYR A 25 5.68 0.24 4.02
N PRO A 26 6.08 -0.68 4.91
CA PRO A 26 5.28 -1.10 6.04
C PRO A 26 4.77 0.06 6.91
N GLY A 27 5.56 1.13 7.02
CA GLY A 27 5.19 2.34 7.73
C GLY A 27 3.99 3.09 7.13
N ASP A 28 3.74 2.95 5.82
CA ASP A 28 2.58 3.57 5.17
C ASP A 28 1.30 2.86 5.59
N ILE A 29 1.35 1.52 5.72
CA ILE A 29 0.26 0.71 6.26
C ILE A 29 -0.03 1.10 7.72
N ALA A 30 1.03 1.22 8.53
CA ALA A 30 0.89 1.63 9.93
C ALA A 30 0.27 3.04 10.07
N LYS A 31 0.66 3.99 9.21
CA LYS A 31 0.04 5.33 9.14
C LYS A 31 -1.43 5.27 8.77
N ALA A 32 -1.80 4.45 7.78
CA ALA A 32 -3.18 4.29 7.38
C ALA A 32 -4.05 3.73 8.52
N LEU A 33 -3.56 2.67 9.20
CA LEU A 33 -4.23 2.08 10.36
C LEU A 33 -4.33 3.07 11.53
N GLY A 34 -3.25 3.81 11.83
CA GLY A 34 -3.25 4.87 12.83
C GLY A 34 -4.19 6.03 12.47
N GLY A 35 -4.40 6.29 11.19
CA GLY A 35 -5.34 7.28 10.67
C GLY A 35 -6.81 6.83 10.71
N GLY A 36 -7.09 5.60 11.14
CA GLY A 36 -8.45 5.09 11.30
C GLY A 36 -8.93 4.17 10.18
N ALA A 37 -8.07 3.75 9.26
CA ALA A 37 -8.42 2.71 8.30
C ALA A 37 -8.60 1.36 9.01
N HIS A 38 -9.63 0.61 8.62
CA HIS A 38 -9.89 -0.75 9.10
C HIS A 38 -9.16 -1.79 8.26
N ALA A 39 -8.90 -1.46 7.01
CA ALA A 39 -8.14 -2.27 6.06
C ALA A 39 -7.30 -1.36 5.17
N VAL A 40 -6.25 -1.92 4.57
CA VAL A 40 -5.37 -1.21 3.63
C VAL A 40 -5.24 -2.03 2.36
N MET A 41 -5.48 -1.39 1.21
CA MET A 41 -5.25 -2.00 -0.09
C MET A 41 -3.77 -1.88 -0.45
N ILE A 42 -3.15 -3.01 -0.70
CA ILE A 42 -1.76 -3.08 -1.14
C ILE A 42 -1.67 -3.84 -2.47
N GLY A 43 -0.84 -3.35 -3.38
CA GLY A 43 -0.61 -3.98 -4.68
C GLY A 43 0.88 -4.09 -4.94
N GLY A 44 1.56 -2.98 -5.21
CA GLY A 44 2.98 -2.95 -5.57
C GLY A 44 3.92 -3.57 -4.53
N MET A 45 3.55 -3.56 -3.26
CA MET A 45 4.35 -4.20 -2.21
C MET A 45 4.43 -5.72 -2.38
N LEU A 46 3.38 -6.35 -2.93
CA LEU A 46 3.32 -7.80 -3.19
C LEU A 46 3.69 -8.16 -4.64
N ALA A 47 4.04 -7.18 -5.45
CA ALA A 47 4.40 -7.41 -6.85
C ALA A 47 5.82 -8.02 -6.97
N GLY A 48 6.01 -8.86 -7.98
CA GLY A 48 7.31 -9.48 -8.30
C GLY A 48 7.62 -10.75 -7.52
N HIS A 49 6.74 -11.23 -6.65
CA HIS A 49 6.90 -12.51 -5.95
C HIS A 49 6.51 -13.71 -6.81
N GLU A 50 7.10 -14.85 -6.51
CA GLU A 50 6.86 -16.11 -7.24
C GLU A 50 5.44 -16.63 -7.06
N ASP A 51 4.77 -16.27 -5.96
CA ASP A 51 3.39 -16.62 -5.66
C ASP A 51 2.37 -15.84 -6.52
N SER A 52 2.83 -14.85 -7.30
CA SER A 52 1.94 -14.15 -8.24
C SER A 52 1.75 -14.97 -9.52
N GLU A 53 0.56 -14.92 -10.12
CA GLU A 53 0.26 -15.61 -11.38
C GLU A 53 1.08 -15.12 -12.58
N MET A 54 1.86 -14.06 -12.40
CA MET A 54 2.65 -13.45 -13.45
C MET A 54 3.84 -14.31 -13.83
N GLN A 55 3.95 -14.59 -15.12
CA GLN A 55 5.08 -15.35 -15.65
C GLN A 55 6.38 -14.55 -15.51
N SER A 56 7.43 -15.26 -15.09
CA SER A 56 8.78 -14.72 -15.11
C SER A 56 9.37 -14.89 -16.52
N VAL A 57 9.81 -13.78 -17.11
CA VAL A 57 10.55 -13.78 -18.37
C VAL A 57 11.91 -13.13 -18.09
N ASP A 58 12.99 -13.83 -18.37
CA ASP A 58 14.37 -13.39 -18.12
C ASP A 58 14.63 -12.89 -16.69
N GLY A 59 14.10 -13.60 -15.70
CA GLY A 59 14.23 -13.24 -14.27
C GLY A 59 13.49 -11.97 -13.85
N LYS A 60 12.58 -11.50 -14.68
CA LYS A 60 11.71 -10.35 -14.39
C LYS A 60 10.25 -10.75 -14.47
N ARG A 61 9.44 -10.20 -13.56
CA ARG A 61 8.00 -10.37 -13.55
C ARG A 61 7.32 -9.08 -14.01
N GLU A 62 6.37 -9.22 -14.91
CA GLU A 62 5.56 -8.11 -15.39
C GLU A 62 4.57 -7.70 -14.29
N PHE A 63 4.57 -6.44 -13.90
CA PHE A 63 3.56 -5.88 -12.99
C PHE A 63 2.77 -4.79 -13.70
N TYR A 64 1.46 -4.90 -13.63
CA TYR A 64 0.57 -3.89 -14.19
C TYR A 64 -0.59 -3.61 -13.24
N GLY A 65 -0.97 -2.33 -13.14
CA GLY A 65 -2.17 -1.93 -12.41
C GLY A 65 -3.43 -2.29 -13.19
N MET A 66 -4.51 -2.59 -12.50
CA MET A 66 -5.80 -2.98 -13.11
C MET A 66 -6.43 -1.88 -14.00
N SER A 67 -6.02 -0.63 -13.82
CA SER A 67 -6.43 0.53 -14.66
C SER A 67 -5.47 0.80 -15.83
N SER A 68 -4.44 -0.03 -16.05
CA SER A 68 -3.48 0.11 -17.15
C SER A 68 -4.05 -0.39 -18.49
N ASP A 69 -3.47 0.07 -19.59
CA ASP A 69 -3.78 -0.47 -20.93
C ASP A 69 -3.44 -1.96 -21.03
N ARG A 70 -2.36 -2.37 -20.36
CA ARG A 70 -1.94 -3.78 -20.31
C ARG A 70 -3.01 -4.68 -19.67
N ALA A 71 -3.61 -4.24 -18.57
CA ALA A 71 -4.72 -4.97 -17.94
C ALA A 71 -5.92 -5.09 -18.88
N ARG A 72 -6.21 -4.05 -19.67
CA ARG A 72 -7.30 -4.06 -20.63
C ARG A 72 -7.06 -5.03 -21.79
N GLU A 73 -5.83 -5.11 -22.28
CA GLU A 73 -5.43 -6.07 -23.32
C GLU A 73 -5.62 -7.51 -22.85
N ILE A 74 -5.11 -7.83 -21.65
CA ILE A 74 -5.15 -9.20 -21.10
C ILE A 74 -6.59 -9.62 -20.76
N HIS A 75 -7.37 -8.72 -20.17
CA HIS A 75 -8.73 -9.03 -19.72
C HIS A 75 -9.81 -8.70 -20.75
N GLY A 76 -9.44 -8.38 -21.99
CA GLY A 76 -10.38 -8.19 -23.12
C GLY A 76 -11.36 -7.04 -22.96
N LYS A 77 -11.10 -6.07 -22.07
CA LYS A 77 -11.98 -4.91 -21.90
C LYS A 77 -11.70 -3.88 -22.99
N ARG A 78 -12.75 -3.52 -23.77
CA ARG A 78 -12.69 -2.42 -24.74
C ARG A 78 -12.23 -1.13 -24.07
N LYS A 79 -11.50 -0.29 -24.83
CA LYS A 79 -11.18 1.10 -24.43
C LYS A 79 -12.50 1.86 -24.32
N ASP A 80 -13.03 1.95 -23.13
CA ASP A 80 -14.07 2.92 -22.82
C ASP A 80 -13.38 4.29 -22.74
N GLY A 81 -13.70 5.18 -23.67
CA GLY A 81 -13.08 6.53 -23.74
C GLY A 81 -13.30 7.40 -22.50
N TYR A 82 -13.99 6.86 -21.51
CA TYR A 82 -14.32 7.51 -20.25
C TYR A 82 -13.23 7.34 -19.16
N ARG A 83 -12.43 6.26 -19.19
CA ARG A 83 -11.41 6.01 -18.16
C ARG A 83 -10.01 6.26 -18.68
N GLY A 84 -9.28 7.16 -18.00
CA GLY A 84 -7.86 7.38 -18.24
C GLY A 84 -7.01 6.14 -17.94
N ASN A 85 -5.83 6.08 -18.53
CA ASN A 85 -4.82 5.08 -18.21
C ASN A 85 -4.02 5.59 -17.01
N GLU A 86 -4.35 5.13 -15.80
CA GLU A 86 -3.69 5.51 -14.55
C GLU A 86 -2.81 4.40 -13.99
N GLY A 87 -2.87 3.20 -14.57
CA GLY A 87 -2.15 2.03 -14.09
C GLY A 87 -0.69 2.00 -14.56
N ARG A 88 0.23 1.74 -13.63
CA ARG A 88 1.64 1.50 -13.96
C ARG A 88 1.79 0.14 -14.64
N HIS A 89 2.71 0.08 -15.61
CA HIS A 89 3.20 -1.16 -16.21
C HIS A 89 4.72 -1.16 -16.11
N VAL A 90 5.28 -2.09 -15.38
CA VAL A 90 6.73 -2.19 -15.12
C VAL A 90 7.17 -3.64 -15.04
N ALA A 91 8.41 -3.91 -15.43
CA ALA A 91 9.06 -5.19 -15.19
C ALA A 91 9.84 -5.11 -13.87
N LEU A 92 9.52 -5.99 -12.94
CA LEU A 92 10.16 -6.08 -11.64
C LEU A 92 11.09 -7.29 -11.58
N PRO A 93 12.21 -7.20 -10.85
CA PRO A 93 13.02 -8.38 -10.58
C PRO A 93 12.19 -9.41 -9.80
N ASP A 94 12.51 -10.69 -9.97
CA ASP A 94 11.94 -11.74 -9.13
C ASP A 94 12.38 -11.53 -7.68
N ARG A 95 11.40 -11.50 -6.78
CA ARG A 95 11.62 -11.23 -5.35
C ARG A 95 11.54 -12.49 -4.49
N GLY A 96 11.41 -13.66 -5.12
CA GLY A 96 11.23 -14.93 -4.40
C GLY A 96 9.88 -15.03 -3.67
N PRO A 97 9.83 -15.85 -2.60
CA PRO A 97 8.60 -16.09 -1.86
C PRO A 97 8.02 -14.82 -1.23
N VAL A 98 6.69 -14.72 -1.16
CA VAL A 98 6.00 -13.56 -0.56
C VAL A 98 6.14 -13.49 0.96
N ASN A 99 6.49 -14.59 1.60
CA ASN A 99 6.54 -14.69 3.06
C ASN A 99 7.43 -13.63 3.72
N ASP A 100 8.63 -13.40 3.17
CA ASP A 100 9.57 -12.42 3.72
C ASP A 100 8.97 -10.99 3.70
N THR A 101 8.29 -10.64 2.62
CA THR A 101 7.60 -9.35 2.53
C THR A 101 6.43 -9.26 3.50
N VAL A 102 5.68 -10.32 3.69
CA VAL A 102 4.57 -10.36 4.66
C VAL A 102 5.10 -10.23 6.09
N GLU A 103 6.19 -10.93 6.43
CA GLU A 103 6.82 -10.81 7.75
C GLU A 103 7.35 -9.40 8.02
N ASP A 104 7.95 -8.76 7.02
CA ASP A 104 8.42 -7.36 7.11
C ASP A 104 7.25 -6.40 7.35
N ILE A 105 6.16 -6.54 6.60
CA ILE A 105 4.94 -5.75 6.80
C ILE A 105 4.39 -5.93 8.22
N LEU A 106 4.25 -7.16 8.68
CA LEU A 106 3.74 -7.46 10.01
C LEU A 106 4.69 -6.96 11.10
N GLY A 107 5.99 -7.09 10.89
CA GLY A 107 7.03 -6.56 11.78
C GLY A 107 6.93 -5.04 11.91
N GLY A 108 6.80 -4.34 10.80
CA GLY A 108 6.65 -2.89 10.78
C GLY A 108 5.39 -2.40 11.49
N ILE A 109 4.25 -3.10 11.30
CA ILE A 109 3.00 -2.77 12.00
C ILE A 109 3.14 -3.01 13.52
N ARG A 110 3.75 -4.13 13.93
CA ARG A 110 4.00 -4.42 15.36
C ARG A 110 4.90 -3.38 16.01
N SER A 111 5.97 -2.98 15.32
CA SER A 111 6.87 -1.93 15.78
C SER A 111 6.15 -0.60 15.96
N ALA A 112 5.37 -0.18 14.97
CA ALA A 112 4.58 1.04 15.05
C ALA A 112 3.58 1.00 16.22
N ALA A 113 2.86 -0.12 16.39
CA ALA A 113 1.93 -0.30 17.50
C ALA A 113 2.64 -0.20 18.86
N THR A 114 3.84 -0.78 18.97
CA THR A 114 4.67 -0.70 20.19
C THR A 114 5.07 0.74 20.50
N TYR A 115 5.53 1.50 19.49
CA TYR A 115 5.96 2.89 19.69
C TYR A 115 4.82 3.82 20.13
N ILE A 116 3.60 3.59 19.67
CA ILE A 116 2.44 4.39 20.09
C ILE A 116 1.71 3.81 21.31
N GLY A 117 2.14 2.66 21.84
CA GLY A 117 1.51 2.01 23.00
C GLY A 117 0.20 1.31 22.70
N ALA A 118 -0.11 1.02 21.43
CA ALA A 118 -1.33 0.31 21.06
C ALA A 118 -1.16 -1.21 21.24
N ARG A 119 -2.06 -1.84 21.99
CA ARG A 119 -2.04 -3.30 22.21
C ARG A 119 -2.78 -4.09 21.13
N ARG A 120 -3.68 -3.46 20.39
CA ARG A 120 -4.49 -4.05 19.32
C ARG A 120 -4.56 -3.07 18.15
N LEU A 121 -4.71 -3.57 16.93
CA LEU A 121 -4.82 -2.73 15.74
C LEU A 121 -5.95 -1.69 15.85
N LYS A 122 -7.10 -2.09 16.40
CA LYS A 122 -8.25 -1.18 16.60
C LYS A 122 -7.98 -0.04 17.59
N ASP A 123 -6.92 -0.14 18.38
CA ASP A 123 -6.54 0.91 19.34
C ASP A 123 -5.56 1.90 18.73
N MET A 124 -4.92 1.57 17.59
CA MET A 124 -3.93 2.43 16.93
C MET A 124 -4.45 3.86 16.67
N PRO A 125 -5.67 4.08 16.15
CA PRO A 125 -6.18 5.43 15.92
C PRO A 125 -6.32 6.28 17.19
N LYS A 126 -6.51 5.62 18.33
CA LYS A 126 -6.66 6.31 19.63
C LYS A 126 -5.30 6.63 20.27
N CYS A 127 -4.28 5.88 19.91
CA CYS A 127 -2.93 6.02 20.46
C CYS A 127 -2.02 6.87 19.56
N ALA A 128 -2.33 6.97 18.26
CA ALA A 128 -1.51 7.69 17.31
C ALA A 128 -1.73 9.20 17.40
N THR A 129 -0.63 9.96 17.35
CA THR A 129 -0.66 11.41 17.17
C THR A 129 -0.03 11.75 15.82
N PHE A 130 -0.76 12.48 14.97
CA PHE A 130 -0.27 12.93 13.69
C PHE A 130 0.23 14.37 13.77
N VAL A 131 1.44 14.59 13.28
CA VAL A 131 2.05 15.91 13.19
C VAL A 131 2.19 16.28 11.71
N ARG A 132 1.73 17.46 11.33
CA ARG A 132 1.95 17.97 9.98
C ARG A 132 3.41 18.39 9.82
N VAL A 133 4.07 17.89 8.79
CA VAL A 133 5.45 18.26 8.43
C VAL A 133 5.50 18.72 6.98
N GLU A 134 6.34 19.71 6.68
CA GLU A 134 6.47 20.23 5.31
C GLU A 134 7.41 19.38 4.45
N ASN A 135 8.46 18.83 5.04
CA ASN A 135 9.44 17.99 4.37
C ASN A 135 9.84 16.86 5.31
N ASN A 136 9.49 15.64 4.96
CA ASN A 136 9.88 14.47 5.74
C ASN A 136 10.47 13.38 4.85
N ILE A 137 11.58 13.70 4.19
CA ILE A 137 12.41 12.68 3.53
C ILE A 137 13.49 12.31 4.53
N ASN A 138 13.32 11.15 5.16
CA ASN A 138 14.38 10.62 6.01
C ASN A 138 15.47 9.97 5.15
N LYS A 139 16.53 10.73 4.88
CA LYS A 139 17.66 10.29 4.06
C LYS A 139 18.70 9.48 4.83
N ILE A 140 18.43 9.10 6.07
CA ILE A 140 19.43 8.44 6.92
C ILE A 140 19.89 7.11 6.32
N TYR A 141 19.02 6.43 5.57
CA TYR A 141 19.33 5.15 4.93
C TYR A 141 19.87 5.27 3.50
N GLU A 142 19.84 6.45 2.88
CA GLU A 142 20.43 6.65 1.52
C GLU A 142 21.94 6.38 1.50
N ARG A 143 22.62 6.51 2.65
CA ARG A 143 24.06 6.24 2.78
C ARG A 143 24.42 4.76 2.74
N TYR A 144 23.46 3.87 2.89
CA TYR A 144 23.67 2.42 2.96
C TYR A 144 23.15 1.68 1.72
N THR A 145 22.50 2.38 0.81
CA THR A 145 22.05 1.86 -0.48
C THR A 145 23.06 2.24 -1.56
N LYS A 146 24.25 1.62 -1.53
CA LYS A 146 25.21 1.62 -2.63
C LYS A 146 25.29 0.25 -3.27
#